data_4220df233c587f88c61f8abf34abc72d
#
_entry.id   4220df233c587f88c61f8abf34abc72d
#
_cell.length_a   1.000
_cell.length_b   1.000
_cell.length_c   1.000
_cell.angle_alpha   90.00
_cell.angle_beta   90.00
_cell.angle_gamma   90.00
#
_symmetry.space_group_name_H-M   'P 1'
#
loop_
_entity.id
_entity.type
_entity.pdbx_description
1 polymer ?
#
loop_
_entity_poly.entity_id
_entity_poly.type
_entity_poly.pdbx_seq_one_letter_code
_entity_poly.pdbx_strand_id
1 'polypeptide(L)'
;MGQFICGECLEEMKKMPDKSIDFIITSPPYADQIKDYGQTGVKIKPNEFCKWFYPRAKEMFRILKDDGSFVLNINDKLDGKFQSIFVFKLVVLMVEQVGFNLVRDYIWYNPATPPN
;
A
#
# COMPACT_ATOMS: atom_id res chain seq x y z
N MET A 1 5.39 23.44 8.18
CA MET A 1 6.26 22.61 9.01
C MET A 1 5.81 21.15 8.99
N GLY A 2 6.76 20.23 8.94
CA GLY A 2 6.45 18.81 8.98
C GLY A 2 5.97 18.35 10.34
N GLN A 3 5.13 17.33 10.35
CA GLN A 3 4.64 16.69 11.57
C GLN A 3 4.92 15.18 11.48
N PHE A 4 5.43 14.61 12.57
CA PHE A 4 5.64 13.18 12.69
C PHE A 4 4.61 12.61 13.67
N ILE A 5 3.91 11.56 13.23
CA ILE A 5 2.91 10.88 14.03
C ILE A 5 3.33 9.43 14.20
N CYS A 6 3.49 8.98 15.43
CA CYS A 6 3.79 7.59 15.75
C CYS A 6 2.48 6.88 16.10
N GLY A 7 2.14 5.81 15.36
CA GLY A 7 0.93 5.07 15.61
C GLY A 7 0.61 4.08 14.50
N GLU A 8 -0.46 3.34 14.65
CA GLU A 8 -0.97 2.48 13.59
C GLU A 8 -1.67 3.35 12.56
N CYS A 9 -1.28 3.20 11.28
CA CYS A 9 -1.67 4.15 10.24
C CYS A 9 -3.19 4.23 10.03
N LEU A 10 -3.90 3.12 10.11
CA LEU A 10 -5.36 3.11 9.94
C LEU A 10 -6.04 3.97 11.03
N GLU A 11 -5.63 3.78 12.27
CA GLU A 11 -6.21 4.53 13.40
C GLU A 11 -5.86 6.02 13.33
N GLU A 12 -4.64 6.34 12.92
CA GLU A 12 -4.22 7.74 12.78
C GLU A 12 -4.93 8.43 11.61
N MET A 13 -5.11 7.74 10.47
CA MET A 13 -5.83 8.29 9.34
C MET A 13 -7.31 8.58 9.66
N LYS A 14 -7.94 7.76 10.49
CA LYS A 14 -9.33 7.98 10.93
C LYS A 14 -9.54 9.31 11.65
N LYS A 15 -8.49 9.85 12.25
CA LYS A 15 -8.52 11.14 12.94
C LYS A 15 -8.37 12.34 12.00
N MET A 16 -7.98 12.10 10.75
CA MET A 16 -7.75 13.16 9.78
C MET A 16 -9.04 13.54 9.07
N PRO A 17 -9.25 14.84 8.76
CA PRO A 17 -10.42 15.27 8.01
C PRO A 17 -10.44 14.73 6.59
N ASP A 18 -11.64 14.62 6.00
CA ASP A 18 -11.81 14.33 4.60
C ASP A 18 -11.08 15.35 3.74
N LYS A 19 -10.48 14.90 2.63
CA LYS A 19 -9.88 15.77 1.60
C LYS A 19 -8.91 16.80 2.19
N SER A 20 -8.07 16.35 3.12
CA SER A 20 -7.10 17.21 3.81
C SER A 20 -5.66 17.01 3.34
N ILE A 21 -5.38 15.97 2.56
CA ILE A 21 -4.03 15.57 2.15
C ILE A 21 -3.88 15.74 0.64
N ASP A 22 -2.77 16.36 0.23
CA ASP A 22 -2.49 16.63 -1.19
C ASP A 22 -1.81 15.46 -1.88
N PHE A 23 -0.99 14.70 -1.15
CA PHE A 23 -0.17 13.63 -1.72
C PHE A 23 0.10 12.55 -0.69
N ILE A 24 -0.04 11.30 -1.10
CA ILE A 24 0.27 10.13 -0.27
C ILE A 24 1.26 9.25 -1.03
N ILE A 25 2.36 8.89 -0.36
CA ILE A 25 3.28 7.86 -0.83
C ILE A 25 3.48 6.86 0.29
N THR A 26 3.37 5.58 -0.03
CA THR A 26 3.54 4.52 0.95
C THR A 26 4.19 3.29 0.35
N SER A 27 4.96 2.61 1.19
CA SER A 27 5.53 1.29 0.93
C SER A 27 5.08 0.38 2.07
N PRO A 28 3.92 -0.27 1.95
CA PRO A 28 3.40 -1.12 3.03
C PRO A 28 4.29 -2.35 3.23
N PRO A 29 4.13 -3.06 4.35
CA PRO A 29 4.81 -4.34 4.52
C PRO A 29 4.51 -5.25 3.34
N TYR A 30 5.56 -5.79 2.71
CA TYR A 30 5.38 -6.68 1.58
C TYR A 30 4.84 -8.04 2.03
N ALA A 31 4.06 -8.67 1.18
CA ALA A 31 3.49 -9.97 1.48
C ALA A 31 4.58 -10.99 1.85
N ASP A 32 4.34 -11.75 2.91
CA ASP A 32 5.26 -12.75 3.48
C ASP A 32 6.62 -12.20 3.95
N GLN A 33 6.82 -10.90 3.99
CA GLN A 33 8.03 -10.32 4.53
C GLN A 33 7.80 -9.87 5.98
N ILE A 34 8.57 -10.46 6.88
CA ILE A 34 8.67 -9.98 8.25
C ILE A 34 9.71 -8.87 8.23
N LYS A 35 9.27 -7.65 8.29
CA LYS A 35 10.18 -6.56 8.63
C LYS A 35 10.04 -6.28 10.11
N ASP A 36 11.08 -6.60 10.82
CA ASP A 36 11.15 -6.28 12.24
C ASP A 36 11.43 -4.78 12.40
N TYR A 37 10.35 -4.02 12.49
CA TYR A 37 10.43 -2.62 12.88
C TYR A 37 10.17 -2.45 14.38
N GLY A 38 10.62 -3.40 15.18
CA GLY A 38 10.71 -3.25 16.63
C GLY A 38 9.64 -3.95 17.46
N GLN A 39 8.44 -4.27 17.02
CA GLN A 39 7.48 -4.92 17.93
C GLN A 39 6.45 -5.85 17.31
N THR A 40 6.20 -5.80 16.02
CA THR A 40 5.16 -6.63 15.44
C THR A 40 5.54 -7.03 14.03
N GLY A 41 6.22 -8.16 13.92
CA GLY A 41 6.36 -8.81 12.63
C GLY A 41 4.98 -9.23 12.11
N VAL A 42 4.23 -8.32 11.49
CA VAL A 42 2.98 -8.69 10.84
C VAL A 42 3.33 -9.37 9.53
N LYS A 43 3.18 -10.68 9.49
CA LYS A 43 3.31 -11.45 8.27
C LYS A 43 1.96 -11.53 7.59
N ILE A 44 1.83 -10.85 6.45
CA ILE A 44 0.60 -10.83 5.66
C ILE A 44 0.81 -11.74 4.46
N LYS A 45 0.00 -12.78 4.34
CA LYS A 45 0.07 -13.70 3.21
C LYS A 45 -0.46 -13.02 1.93
N PRO A 46 0.05 -13.40 0.74
CA PRO A 46 -0.42 -12.80 -0.51
C PRO A 46 -1.93 -12.87 -0.71
N ASN A 47 -2.57 -13.97 -0.33
CA ASN A 47 -4.02 -14.15 -0.46
C ASN A 47 -4.84 -13.34 0.55
N GLU A 48 -4.20 -12.78 1.57
CA GLU A 48 -4.82 -11.96 2.62
C GLU A 48 -4.51 -10.48 2.45
N PHE A 49 -3.57 -10.13 1.59
CA PHE A 49 -3.04 -8.77 1.48
C PHE A 49 -4.13 -7.77 1.08
N CYS A 50 -4.93 -8.08 0.08
CA CYS A 50 -5.99 -7.18 -0.37
C CYS A 50 -7.01 -6.91 0.73
N LYS A 51 -7.39 -7.93 1.49
CA LYS A 51 -8.30 -7.79 2.62
C LYS A 51 -7.72 -6.91 3.73
N TRP A 52 -6.44 -7.08 4.02
CA TRP A 52 -5.74 -6.27 5.01
C TRP A 52 -5.58 -4.82 4.57
N PHE A 53 -5.25 -4.61 3.30
CA PHE A 53 -4.98 -3.26 2.77
C PHE A 53 -6.26 -2.47 2.51
N TYR A 54 -7.37 -3.13 2.22
CA TYR A 54 -8.62 -2.49 1.81
C TYR A 54 -9.10 -1.38 2.74
N PRO A 55 -9.21 -1.59 4.07
CA PRO A 55 -9.64 -0.50 4.96
C PRO A 55 -8.65 0.67 4.98
N ARG A 56 -7.36 0.39 4.81
CA ARG A 56 -6.32 1.42 4.73
C ARG A 56 -6.44 2.22 3.44
N ALA A 57 -6.66 1.55 2.32
CA ALA A 57 -6.87 2.20 1.03
C ALA A 57 -8.11 3.09 1.04
N LYS A 58 -9.19 2.66 1.67
CA LYS A 58 -10.41 3.47 1.82
C LYS A 58 -10.15 4.76 2.59
N GLU A 59 -9.40 4.69 3.68
CA GLU A 59 -9.06 5.87 4.46
C GLU A 59 -8.10 6.79 3.71
N MET A 60 -7.12 6.24 3.00
CA MET A 60 -6.23 7.02 2.14
C MET A 60 -7.02 7.77 1.08
N PHE A 61 -8.00 7.12 0.47
CA PHE A 61 -8.88 7.75 -0.52
C PHE A 61 -9.71 8.87 0.10
N ARG A 62 -10.26 8.64 1.29
CA ARG A 62 -11.10 9.61 1.99
C ARG A 62 -10.36 10.90 2.34
N ILE A 63 -9.14 10.77 2.88
CA ILE A 63 -8.35 11.93 3.32
C ILE A 63 -7.65 12.65 2.17
N LEU A 64 -7.49 11.99 1.02
CA LEU A 64 -6.85 12.57 -0.15
C LEU A 64 -7.81 13.53 -0.86
N LYS A 65 -7.30 14.71 -1.24
CA LYS A 65 -8.08 15.67 -2.02
C LYS A 65 -8.41 15.12 -3.40
N ASP A 66 -9.45 15.67 -4.05
CA ASP A 66 -9.90 15.22 -5.37
C ASP A 66 -8.82 15.37 -6.45
N ASP A 67 -7.97 16.39 -6.33
CA ASP A 67 -6.82 16.61 -7.22
C ASP A 67 -5.52 16.01 -6.66
N GLY A 68 -5.60 15.28 -5.57
CA GLY A 68 -4.46 14.65 -4.93
C GLY A 68 -3.96 13.42 -5.67
N SER A 69 -2.74 13.02 -5.36
CA SER A 69 -2.10 11.84 -5.96
C SER A 69 -1.69 10.83 -4.90
N PHE A 70 -1.80 9.57 -5.26
CA PHE A 70 -1.40 8.44 -4.42
C PHE A 70 -0.36 7.59 -5.15
N VAL A 71 0.76 7.33 -4.49
CA VAL A 71 1.82 6.46 -5.01
C VAL A 71 2.01 5.28 -4.07
N LEU A 72 1.85 4.09 -4.62
CA LEU A 72 2.06 2.84 -3.89
C LEU A 72 3.31 2.15 -4.41
N ASN A 73 4.29 1.97 -3.54
CA ASN A 73 5.47 1.15 -3.83
C ASN A 73 5.27 -0.24 -3.21
N ILE A 74 5.16 -1.25 -4.04
CA ILE A 74 4.87 -2.61 -3.61
C ILE A 74 5.63 -3.62 -4.47
N ASN A 75 6.04 -4.72 -3.85
CA ASN A 75 6.73 -5.80 -4.53
C ASN A 75 5.80 -7.01 -4.66
N ASP A 76 5.95 -7.73 -5.75
CA ASP A 76 5.26 -9.00 -5.94
C ASP A 76 5.90 -10.13 -5.12
N LYS A 77 5.31 -11.30 -5.17
CA LYS A 77 5.76 -12.48 -4.42
C LYS A 77 5.60 -13.72 -5.28
N LEU A 78 6.60 -14.58 -5.23
CA LEU A 78 6.48 -15.92 -5.79
C LEU A 78 5.69 -16.82 -4.84
N ASP A 79 4.81 -17.60 -5.42
CA ASP A 79 4.06 -18.66 -4.75
C ASP A 79 4.50 -19.99 -5.37
N GLY A 80 5.49 -20.63 -4.75
CA GLY A 80 6.16 -21.78 -5.36
C GLY A 80 6.89 -21.40 -6.63
N LYS A 81 6.45 -21.97 -7.75
CA LYS A 81 7.02 -21.72 -9.09
C LYS A 81 6.35 -20.54 -9.81
N PHE A 82 5.25 -20.05 -9.30
CA PHE A 82 4.43 -19.06 -9.98
C PHE A 82 4.43 -17.73 -9.24
N GLN A 83 4.30 -16.67 -9.99
CA GLN A 83 4.13 -15.35 -9.42
C GLN A 83 2.72 -15.22 -8.85
N SER A 84 2.61 -14.74 -7.60
CA SER A 84 1.32 -14.41 -7.02
C SER A 84 0.71 -13.20 -7.74
N ILE A 85 -0.57 -13.25 -8.00
CA ILE A 85 -1.28 -12.16 -8.67
C ILE A 85 -1.88 -11.13 -7.69
N PHE A 86 -1.46 -11.17 -6.42
CA PHE A 86 -2.08 -10.30 -5.41
C PHE A 86 -1.91 -8.79 -5.71
N VAL A 87 -0.79 -8.40 -6.33
CA VAL A 87 -0.56 -6.99 -6.68
C VAL A 87 -1.56 -6.55 -7.75
N PHE A 88 -1.82 -7.39 -8.76
CA PHE A 88 -2.81 -7.09 -9.79
C PHE A 88 -4.22 -7.02 -9.20
N LYS A 89 -4.56 -7.94 -8.30
CA LYS A 89 -5.84 -7.91 -7.59
C LYS A 89 -5.98 -6.64 -6.74
N LEU A 90 -4.90 -6.20 -6.12
CA LEU A 90 -4.89 -4.98 -5.34
C LEU A 90 -5.18 -3.75 -6.21
N VAL A 91 -4.56 -3.66 -7.39
CA VAL A 91 -4.82 -2.57 -8.33
C VAL A 91 -6.29 -2.55 -8.73
N VAL A 92 -6.86 -3.70 -9.10
CA VAL A 92 -8.27 -3.81 -9.46
C VAL A 92 -9.16 -3.40 -8.29
N LEU A 93 -8.85 -3.86 -7.08
CA LEU A 93 -9.59 -3.50 -5.87
C LEU A 93 -9.60 -1.99 -5.64
N MET A 94 -8.44 -1.37 -5.76
CA MET A 94 -8.29 0.06 -5.51
C MET A 94 -9.06 0.90 -6.54
N VAL A 95 -9.09 0.47 -7.79
CA VAL A 95 -9.82 1.18 -8.85
C VAL A 95 -11.32 0.91 -8.74
N GLU A 96 -11.73 -0.35 -8.68
CA GLU A 96 -13.15 -0.73 -8.78
C GLU A 96 -13.91 -0.61 -7.47
N GLN A 97 -13.27 -0.90 -6.33
CA GLN A 97 -13.93 -0.93 -5.03
C GLN A 97 -13.68 0.33 -4.19
N VAL A 98 -12.50 0.92 -4.30
CA VAL A 98 -12.14 2.11 -3.51
C VAL A 98 -12.46 3.39 -4.27
N GLY A 99 -12.16 3.45 -5.56
CA GLY A 99 -12.50 4.59 -6.40
C GLY A 99 -11.30 5.36 -6.97
N PHE A 100 -10.08 4.87 -6.79
CA PHE A 100 -8.90 5.48 -7.39
C PHE A 100 -8.92 5.34 -8.92
N ASN A 101 -8.32 6.32 -9.60
CA ASN A 101 -8.03 6.22 -11.02
C ASN A 101 -6.59 5.77 -11.20
N LEU A 102 -6.36 4.72 -11.97
CA LEU A 102 -5.02 4.28 -12.30
C LEU A 102 -4.47 5.18 -13.41
N VAL A 103 -3.45 5.98 -13.06
CA VAL A 103 -2.78 6.87 -14.02
C VAL A 103 -1.66 6.14 -14.73
N ARG A 104 -0.82 5.46 -13.97
CA ARG A 104 0.35 4.76 -14.54
C ARG A 104 0.96 3.79 -13.53
N ASP A 105 1.58 2.74 -14.04
CA ASP A 105 2.48 1.87 -13.28
C ASP A 105 3.93 2.08 -13.73
N TYR A 106 4.85 1.89 -12.80
CA TYR A 106 6.29 2.01 -13.01
C TYR A 106 7.00 0.80 -12.42
N ILE A 107 8.06 0.36 -13.07
CA ILE A 107 8.93 -0.68 -12.53
C ILE A 107 10.15 0.00 -11.92
N TRP A 108 10.37 -0.24 -10.62
CA TRP A 108 11.59 0.19 -9.97
C TRP A 108 12.68 -0.85 -10.24
N TYR A 109 13.62 -0.47 -11.10
CA TYR A 109 14.74 -1.31 -11.43
C TYR A 109 15.92 -0.98 -10.50
N ASN A 110 16.44 -2.02 -9.81
CA ASN A 110 17.63 -1.90 -8.98
C ASN A 110 18.71 -2.84 -9.52
N PRO A 111 19.74 -2.32 -10.20
CA PRO A 111 20.78 -3.15 -10.81
C PRO A 111 21.68 -3.88 -9.78
N ALA A 112 21.69 -3.40 -8.52
CA ALA A 112 22.45 -4.04 -7.45
C ALA A 112 21.73 -5.24 -6.83
N THR A 113 20.46 -5.46 -7.17
CA THR A 113 19.67 -6.60 -6.67
C THR A 113 19.67 -7.69 -7.74
N PRO A 114 20.08 -8.94 -7.41
CA PRO A 114 20.02 -10.03 -8.36
C PRO A 114 18.57 -10.27 -8.80
N PRO A 115 18.35 -10.68 -10.06
CA PRO A 115 17.01 -11.07 -10.48
C PRO A 115 16.53 -12.29 -9.68
N ASN A 116 15.27 -12.27 -9.30
CA ASN A 116 14.62 -13.37 -8.60
C ASN A 116 14.35 -14.54 -9.56
#